data_00729fbb77e2b9d19bc8433e117f436f
#
_entry.id   00729fbb77e2b9d19bc8433e117f436f
#
_cell.length_a   1.000
_cell.length_b   1.000
_cell.length_c   1.000
_cell.angle_alpha   90.00
_cell.angle_beta   90.00
_cell.angle_gamma   90.00
#
_symmetry.space_group_name_H-M   'P 1'
#
loop_
_entity.id
_entity.type
_entity.pdbx_description
1 polymer ?
#
loop_
_entity_poly.entity_id
_entity_poly.type
_entity_poly.pdbx_seq_one_letter_code
_entity_poly.pdbx_strand_id
1 'polypeptide(L)'
;MHIFRIAAVAISAGLVVAGCAADPDRPARAQQTMVPAGQPQTCVDTVRIRSTTVVDDRTIDFTMTDGTVLRNTMQNSCPGLGFEQAFSYSTSINRLCNVDIITVLNQGGGISRGASCGLGMFVPVKPADAPAG
;
A
#
# COMPACT_ATOMS: atom_id res chain seq x y z
N MET A 1 -66.77 -38.68 -18.18
CA MET A 1 -66.47 -37.29 -18.42
C MET A 1 -65.51 -36.86 -17.32
N HIS A 2 -64.20 -37.15 -17.49
CA HIS A 2 -63.18 -36.84 -16.51
C HIS A 2 -62.27 -35.71 -17.02
N ILE A 3 -62.35 -34.57 -16.32
CA ILE A 3 -61.58 -33.40 -16.65
C ILE A 3 -60.25 -33.53 -15.91
N PHE A 4 -59.18 -33.85 -16.63
CA PHE A 4 -57.80 -33.79 -16.12
C PHE A 4 -57.36 -32.32 -16.04
N ARG A 5 -57.16 -31.84 -14.80
CA ARG A 5 -56.49 -30.55 -14.58
C ARG A 5 -54.99 -30.80 -14.49
N ILE A 6 -54.27 -30.35 -15.49
CA ILE A 6 -52.82 -30.34 -15.50
C ILE A 6 -52.36 -29.10 -14.74
N ALA A 7 -51.76 -29.31 -13.56
CA ALA A 7 -51.11 -28.25 -12.80
C ALA A 7 -49.72 -28.04 -13.39
N ALA A 8 -49.48 -26.88 -13.99
CA ALA A 8 -48.15 -26.47 -14.42
C ALA A 8 -47.33 -25.98 -13.22
N VAL A 9 -46.31 -26.74 -12.85
CA VAL A 9 -45.33 -26.33 -11.88
C VAL A 9 -44.28 -25.46 -12.57
N ALA A 10 -44.31 -24.18 -12.29
CA ALA A 10 -43.29 -23.24 -12.73
C ALA A 10 -42.07 -23.36 -11.80
N ILE A 11 -41.00 -23.95 -12.32
CA ILE A 11 -39.69 -23.99 -11.61
C ILE A 11 -39.01 -22.67 -11.93
N SER A 12 -39.04 -21.73 -10.98
CA SER A 12 -38.23 -20.52 -11.01
C SER A 12 -36.79 -20.86 -10.61
N ALA A 13 -35.91 -20.93 -11.61
CA ALA A 13 -34.48 -21.01 -11.38
C ALA A 13 -33.97 -19.66 -10.85
N GLY A 14 -33.79 -19.57 -9.54
CA GLY A 14 -33.14 -18.42 -8.92
C GLY A 14 -31.65 -18.41 -9.27
N LEU A 15 -31.19 -17.45 -10.07
CA LEU A 15 -29.78 -17.14 -10.23
C LEU A 15 -29.27 -16.59 -8.91
N VAL A 16 -28.51 -17.40 -8.18
CA VAL A 16 -27.71 -16.92 -7.05
C VAL A 16 -26.48 -16.24 -7.63
N VAL A 17 -26.52 -14.93 -7.76
CA VAL A 17 -25.32 -14.13 -8.02
C VAL A 17 -24.52 -14.11 -6.73
N ALA A 18 -23.47 -14.94 -6.66
CA ALA A 18 -22.47 -14.84 -5.59
C ALA A 18 -21.68 -13.55 -5.84
N GLY A 19 -22.19 -12.44 -5.31
CA GLY A 19 -21.42 -11.21 -5.23
C GLY A 19 -20.25 -11.44 -4.28
N CYS A 20 -19.02 -11.19 -4.72
CA CYS A 20 -17.87 -11.02 -3.82
C CYS A 20 -18.17 -9.80 -2.94
N ALA A 21 -18.82 -10.01 -1.81
CA ALA A 21 -18.97 -8.98 -0.80
C ALA A 21 -17.56 -8.67 -0.27
N ALA A 22 -17.08 -7.46 -0.51
CA ALA A 22 -15.92 -6.95 0.20
C ALA A 22 -16.25 -7.03 1.70
N ASP A 23 -15.35 -7.65 2.45
CA ASP A 23 -15.49 -7.82 3.89
C ASP A 23 -15.61 -6.44 4.55
N PRO A 24 -16.78 -6.06 5.13
CA PRO A 24 -16.95 -4.74 5.73
C PRO A 24 -16.09 -4.53 6.96
N ASP A 25 -15.55 -5.60 7.56
CA ASP A 25 -14.69 -5.55 8.73
C ASP A 25 -13.19 -5.56 8.38
N ARG A 26 -12.85 -5.56 7.10
CA ARG A 26 -11.45 -5.41 6.70
C ARG A 26 -11.07 -3.94 6.86
N PRO A 27 -10.34 -3.58 7.93
CA PRO A 27 -9.90 -2.20 8.08
C PRO A 27 -9.08 -1.84 6.84
N ALA A 28 -9.52 -0.82 6.13
CA ALA A 28 -8.77 -0.25 5.02
C ALA A 28 -7.49 0.37 5.60
N ARG A 29 -6.45 -0.45 5.80
CA ARG A 29 -5.13 0.00 6.28
C ARG A 29 -4.55 1.12 5.41
N ALA A 30 -5.04 1.24 4.19
CA ALA A 30 -4.63 2.27 3.24
C ALA A 30 -5.21 3.67 3.54
N GLN A 31 -6.16 3.78 4.46
CA GLN A 31 -6.86 5.06 4.74
C GLN A 31 -6.72 5.55 6.18
N GLN A 32 -5.93 4.87 7.01
CA GLN A 32 -5.67 5.40 8.35
C GLN A 32 -4.86 6.70 8.25
N THR A 33 -5.41 7.77 8.81
CA THR A 33 -4.68 9.02 8.96
C THR A 33 -3.49 8.78 9.87
N MET A 34 -2.29 8.96 9.33
CA MET A 34 -1.04 8.82 10.07
C MET A 34 -0.57 10.18 10.54
N VAL A 35 -0.17 10.28 11.78
CA VAL A 35 0.35 11.53 12.39
C VAL A 35 1.80 11.35 12.81
N PRO A 36 2.62 12.41 12.77
CA PRO A 36 4.00 12.36 13.26
C PRO A 36 4.05 11.88 14.72
N ALA A 37 5.00 11.00 15.02
CA ALA A 37 5.16 10.36 16.33
C ALA A 37 6.60 10.44 16.84
N GLY A 38 7.46 11.26 16.25
CA GLY A 38 8.84 11.43 16.65
C GLY A 38 9.61 12.40 15.77
N GLN A 39 10.89 12.52 16.03
CA GLN A 39 11.76 13.44 15.28
C GLN A 39 12.09 12.90 13.90
N PRO A 40 12.13 13.76 12.88
CA PRO A 40 12.60 13.37 11.55
C PRO A 40 14.05 12.87 11.59
N GLN A 41 14.31 11.83 10.80
CA GLN A 41 15.64 11.24 10.63
C GLN A 41 16.13 11.42 9.21
N THR A 42 17.43 11.63 9.04
CA THR A 42 18.04 11.75 7.72
C THR A 42 18.29 10.40 7.06
N CYS A 43 18.58 9.37 7.85
CA CYS A 43 18.92 8.03 7.35
C CYS A 43 18.27 6.93 8.19
N VAL A 44 18.07 5.77 7.58
CA VAL A 44 17.62 4.54 8.23
C VAL A 44 18.54 3.38 7.85
N ASP A 45 18.69 2.42 8.76
CA ASP A 45 19.47 1.20 8.47
C ASP A 45 18.64 0.25 7.59
N THR A 46 19.17 -0.09 6.42
CA THR A 46 18.44 -0.93 5.46
C THR A 46 18.20 -2.34 6.00
N VAL A 47 19.09 -2.87 6.82
CA VAL A 47 18.94 -4.19 7.47
C VAL A 47 17.80 -4.22 8.48
N ARG A 48 17.34 -3.06 8.94
CA ARG A 48 16.20 -2.94 9.86
C ARG A 48 14.87 -2.67 9.15
N ILE A 49 14.88 -2.48 7.84
CA ILE A 49 13.64 -2.32 7.06
C ILE A 49 13.02 -3.71 6.87
N ARG A 50 11.86 -3.91 7.45
CA ARG A 50 11.10 -5.16 7.34
C ARG A 50 10.24 -5.19 6.08
N SER A 51 9.60 -4.07 5.75
CA SER A 51 8.75 -3.92 4.56
C SER A 51 8.58 -2.46 4.17
N THR A 52 8.17 -2.25 2.95
CA THR A 52 7.83 -0.92 2.43
C THR A 52 6.41 -0.94 1.88
N THR A 53 5.70 0.18 2.02
CA THR A 53 4.37 0.37 1.46
C THR A 53 4.34 1.70 0.73
N VAL A 54 4.08 1.68 -0.56
CA VAL A 54 3.85 2.89 -1.34
C VAL A 54 2.44 3.38 -1.06
N VAL A 55 2.31 4.59 -0.53
CA VAL A 55 1.03 5.22 -0.21
C VAL A 55 0.47 5.95 -1.43
N ASP A 56 1.32 6.73 -2.10
CA ASP A 56 1.02 7.49 -3.31
C ASP A 56 2.31 7.82 -4.08
N ASP A 57 2.22 8.68 -5.11
CA ASP A 57 3.37 9.08 -5.92
C ASP A 57 4.43 9.92 -5.17
N ARG A 58 4.20 10.27 -3.91
CA ARG A 58 5.13 11.07 -3.11
C ARG A 58 5.49 10.43 -1.78
N THR A 59 4.77 9.40 -1.36
CA THR A 59 4.81 8.92 0.02
C THR A 59 5.08 7.43 0.08
N ILE A 60 6.12 7.06 0.80
CA ILE A 60 6.49 5.67 1.08
C ILE A 60 6.59 5.48 2.59
N ASP A 61 5.97 4.45 3.11
CA ASP A 61 6.08 4.02 4.49
C ASP A 61 7.09 2.86 4.60
N PHE A 62 8.08 3.03 5.45
CA PHE A 62 9.09 2.02 5.78
C PHE A 62 8.74 1.44 7.15
N THR A 63 8.31 0.19 7.18
CA THR A 63 8.08 -0.52 8.44
C THR A 63 9.37 -1.15 8.91
N MET A 64 9.82 -0.76 10.08
CA MET A 64 11.05 -1.25 10.68
C MET A 64 10.83 -2.57 11.43
N THR A 65 11.89 -3.28 11.74
CA THR A 65 11.84 -4.57 12.46
C THR A 65 11.26 -4.46 13.87
N ASP A 66 11.34 -3.28 14.49
CA ASP A 66 10.74 -2.99 15.80
C ASP A 66 9.25 -2.56 15.73
N GLY A 67 8.68 -2.54 14.54
CA GLY A 67 7.30 -2.14 14.29
C GLY A 67 7.09 -0.65 14.05
N THR A 68 8.11 0.19 14.22
CA THR A 68 8.05 1.62 13.90
C THR A 68 7.79 1.81 12.41
N VAL A 69 6.90 2.71 12.06
CA VAL A 69 6.66 3.12 10.67
C VAL A 69 7.33 4.48 10.46
N LEU A 70 8.22 4.54 9.51
CA LEU A 70 8.90 5.77 9.08
C LEU A 70 8.34 6.21 7.74
N ARG A 71 7.61 7.31 7.73
CA ARG A 71 7.05 7.89 6.51
C ARG A 71 8.08 8.77 5.82
N ASN A 72 8.33 8.50 4.57
CA ASN A 72 9.16 9.33 3.71
C ASN A 72 8.25 10.05 2.71
N THR A 73 8.22 11.38 2.79
CA THR A 73 7.49 12.21 1.84
C THR A 73 8.50 12.94 0.97
N MET A 74 8.52 12.62 -0.31
CA MET A 74 9.42 13.24 -1.29
C MET A 74 8.97 14.67 -1.60
N GLN A 75 9.91 15.53 -1.95
CA GLN A 75 9.61 16.93 -2.32
C GLN A 75 8.79 17.02 -3.60
N ASN A 76 9.08 16.14 -4.56
CA ASN A 76 8.40 16.09 -5.84
C ASN A 76 7.61 14.78 -5.98
N SER A 77 6.53 14.82 -6.76
CA SER A 77 5.83 13.61 -7.16
C SER A 77 6.73 12.72 -8.03
N CYS A 78 6.71 11.42 -7.75
CA CYS A 78 7.47 10.42 -8.49
C CYS A 78 6.52 9.68 -9.44
N PRO A 79 6.50 10.01 -10.73
CA PRO A 79 5.52 9.47 -11.67
C PRO A 79 5.53 7.95 -11.71
N GLY A 80 4.35 7.35 -11.58
CA GLY A 80 4.14 5.91 -11.65
C GLY A 80 4.37 5.16 -10.34
N LEU A 81 4.93 5.79 -9.31
CA LEU A 81 5.23 5.11 -8.04
C LEU A 81 3.96 4.55 -7.38
N GLY A 82 2.91 5.35 -7.28
CA GLY A 82 1.63 4.96 -6.69
C GLY A 82 0.91 3.88 -7.50
N PHE A 83 1.10 3.85 -8.81
CA PHE A 83 0.52 2.84 -9.69
C PHE A 83 1.28 1.51 -9.65
N GLU A 84 2.62 1.56 -9.84
CA GLU A 84 3.47 0.37 -9.89
C GLU A 84 3.68 -0.29 -8.52
N GLN A 85 3.61 0.48 -7.44
CA GLN A 85 3.82 0.01 -6.06
C GLN A 85 5.18 -0.67 -5.86
N ALA A 86 6.14 -0.43 -6.76
CA ALA A 86 7.43 -1.08 -6.78
C ALA A 86 8.54 -0.09 -7.11
N PHE A 87 9.63 -0.17 -6.39
CA PHE A 87 10.82 0.63 -6.60
C PHE A 87 12.08 -0.13 -6.17
N SER A 88 13.22 0.34 -6.65
CA SER A 88 14.54 -0.09 -6.21
C SER A 88 15.33 1.10 -5.69
N TYR A 89 16.32 0.82 -4.87
CA TYR A 89 17.35 1.78 -4.44
C TYR A 89 18.70 1.08 -4.39
N SER A 90 19.76 1.87 -4.43
CA SER A 90 21.14 1.38 -4.30
C SER A 90 21.86 2.26 -3.29
N THR A 91 22.50 1.63 -2.32
CA THR A 91 23.31 2.32 -1.31
C THR A 91 24.70 1.68 -1.25
N SER A 92 25.73 2.49 -1.02
CA SER A 92 27.11 2.01 -0.85
C SER A 92 27.38 1.50 0.56
N ILE A 93 26.51 1.83 1.51
CA ILE A 93 26.53 1.42 2.91
C ILE A 93 25.14 0.90 3.28
N ASN A 94 25.02 0.18 4.38
CA ASN A 94 23.73 -0.36 4.83
C ASN A 94 22.80 0.72 5.41
N ARG A 95 22.76 1.88 4.79
CA ARG A 95 21.89 3.00 5.18
C ARG A 95 21.26 3.64 3.96
N LEU A 96 19.98 3.92 4.08
CA LEU A 96 19.19 4.67 3.11
C LEU A 96 18.93 6.06 3.68
N CYS A 97 19.31 7.09 2.95
CA CYS A 97 19.28 8.48 3.41
C CYS A 97 18.37 9.37 2.56
N ASN A 98 18.03 10.53 3.08
CA ASN A 98 17.20 11.52 2.40
C ASN A 98 17.86 12.15 1.15
N VAL A 99 19.14 11.89 0.91
CA VAL A 99 19.88 12.27 -0.31
C VAL A 99 19.91 11.17 -1.35
N ASP A 100 19.44 9.97 -1.01
CA ASP A 100 19.43 8.83 -1.91
C ASP A 100 18.26 8.90 -2.89
N ILE A 101 18.39 8.15 -3.96
CA ILE A 101 17.43 8.11 -5.06
C ILE A 101 16.78 6.73 -5.12
N ILE A 102 15.46 6.73 -5.27
CA ILE A 102 14.72 5.53 -5.66
C ILE A 102 14.45 5.55 -7.16
N THR A 103 14.29 4.37 -7.75
CA THR A 103 13.88 4.21 -9.15
C THR A 103 12.63 3.34 -9.19
N VAL A 104 11.57 3.86 -9.77
CA VAL A 104 10.31 3.12 -9.97
C VAL A 104 10.57 1.92 -10.87
N LEU A 105 9.98 0.79 -10.55
CA LEU A 105 10.04 -0.42 -11.36
C LEU A 105 8.69 -0.62 -12.05
N ASN A 106 8.68 -0.42 -13.36
CA ASN A 106 7.50 -0.69 -14.17
C ASN A 106 7.36 -2.21 -14.37
N GLN A 107 6.18 -2.76 -14.15
CA GLN A 107 5.92 -4.20 -14.17
C GLN A 107 5.11 -4.66 -15.40
N GLY A 108 4.69 -3.75 -16.26
CA GLY A 108 3.95 -4.06 -17.49
C GLY A 108 4.84 -4.64 -18.58
N GLY A 109 4.70 -5.94 -18.90
CA GLY A 109 5.47 -6.58 -19.97
C GLY A 109 6.92 -6.96 -19.62
N GLY A 110 7.23 -7.04 -18.33
CA GLY A 110 8.56 -7.29 -17.77
C GLY A 110 9.02 -6.13 -16.89
N ILE A 111 10.04 -6.36 -16.06
CA ILE A 111 10.55 -5.31 -15.16
C ILE A 111 11.44 -4.37 -15.94
N SER A 112 11.08 -3.10 -15.98
CA SER A 112 11.89 -2.02 -16.55
C SER A 112 12.01 -0.85 -15.57
N ARG A 113 13.04 -0.01 -15.78
CA ARG A 113 13.27 1.17 -14.95
C ARG A 113 12.35 2.31 -15.37
N GLY A 114 11.63 2.87 -14.40
CA GLY A 114 10.81 4.06 -14.55
C GLY A 114 11.50 5.33 -14.05
N ALA A 115 10.72 6.23 -13.48
CA ALA A 115 11.20 7.50 -12.94
C ALA A 115 12.19 7.28 -11.77
N SER A 116 13.17 8.17 -11.66
CA SER A 116 14.10 8.24 -10.53
C SER A 116 13.82 9.49 -9.71
N CYS A 117 13.67 9.33 -8.40
CA CYS A 117 13.18 10.38 -7.50
C CYS A 117 13.99 10.40 -6.21
N GLY A 118 14.29 11.61 -5.73
CA GLY A 118 15.00 11.82 -4.47
C GLY A 118 14.09 11.61 -3.27
N LEU A 119 14.59 10.92 -2.25
CA LEU A 119 13.91 10.75 -0.98
C LEU A 119 13.82 12.06 -0.18
N GLY A 120 12.89 12.10 0.75
CA GLY A 120 12.77 13.12 1.78
C GLY A 120 13.26 12.60 3.14
N MET A 121 12.93 13.35 4.19
CA MET A 121 13.21 12.92 5.57
C MET A 121 12.33 11.73 5.97
N PHE A 122 12.85 10.91 6.85
CA PHE A 122 12.13 9.78 7.44
C PHE A 122 11.49 10.25 8.76
N VAL A 123 10.17 10.32 8.79
CA VAL A 123 9.41 10.80 9.95
C VAL A 123 8.69 9.63 10.61
N PRO A 124 8.96 9.34 11.89
CA PRO A 124 8.16 8.35 12.62
C PRO A 124 6.68 8.77 12.61
N VAL A 125 5.79 7.84 12.27
CA VAL A 125 4.35 8.08 12.24
C VAL A 125 3.60 6.96 12.96
N LYS A 126 2.41 7.29 13.43
CA LYS A 126 1.47 6.34 14.03
C LYS A 126 0.04 6.66 13.57
N PRO A 127 -0.89 5.71 13.63
CA PRO A 127 -2.30 6.01 13.41
C PRO A 127 -2.79 7.09 14.36
N ALA A 128 -3.62 8.02 13.86
CA ALA A 128 -4.15 9.13 14.64
C ALA A 128 -5.03 8.68 15.83
N ASP A 129 -5.66 7.51 15.70
CA ASP A 129 -6.51 6.86 16.69
C ASP A 129 -5.76 5.87 17.58
N ALA A 130 -4.45 5.71 17.41
CA ALA A 130 -3.66 4.84 18.26
C ALA A 130 -3.59 5.38 19.70
N PRO A 131 -3.77 4.53 20.73
CA PRO A 131 -3.61 4.98 22.11
C PRO A 131 -2.19 5.52 22.32
N ALA A 132 -2.09 6.63 23.04
CA ALA A 132 -0.83 7.17 23.48
C ALA A 132 -0.18 6.17 24.45
N GLY A 133 0.86 5.49 23.99
CA GLY A 133 1.64 4.54 24.77
C GLY A 133 2.96 5.13 25.20
#